data_e55c328e2a0d871c6d49dc39037c4aae
#
_entry.id   e55c328e2a0d871c6d49dc39037c4aae
#
_cell.length_a   1.000
_cell.length_b   1.000
_cell.length_c   1.000
_cell.angle_alpha   90.00
_cell.angle_beta   90.00
_cell.angle_gamma   90.00
#
_symmetry.space_group_name_H-M   'P 1'
#
loop_
_entity.id
_entity.type
_entity.pdbx_description
1 polymer ?
#
loop_
_entity_poly.entity_id
_entity_poly.type
_entity_poly.pdbx_seq_one_letter_code
_entity_poly.pdbx_strand_id
1 'polypeptide(L)'
;MQNGQAYIDHNKCINCGICKEACPYHSIVYIPIPCEEVCPVKAIQKDDKGIEHIDESKCIFCGKCINACPFGSIFEISQVFDVFSALARKEQLVAIVAPSIQSQYENSITDVNNAICKIGFTESIEVAYGAMETTRLEGLELQDKLESGQQFMTTSCCPSYIELVNKHMPEMKPFVSHTKSPMHYTAEAAKDKYPDAKIVFIGPCVGKRKEVADDDLVDYVLTFEELDTIFDGLAIELEAAAEKEIAPMTGRGFARAGGVISAISQYYPQLGVTPLQVSNITKKNIGLLRAYAKGKAPGNFIEVMACEGGCISGPSARLNYAQSQKIFKKAMGE
;
A
#
# COMPACT_ATOMS: atom_id res chain seq x y z
N MET A 1 33.60 -29.81 -4.93
CA MET A 1 33.26 -31.16 -5.49
C MET A 1 33.33 -32.17 -4.36
N GLN A 2 32.32 -32.99 -4.16
CA GLN A 2 32.35 -34.14 -3.25
C GLN A 2 32.28 -35.39 -4.10
N ASN A 3 33.18 -36.35 -3.87
CA ASN A 3 33.25 -37.62 -4.61
C ASN A 3 33.23 -37.47 -6.15
N GLY A 4 33.86 -36.44 -6.71
CA GLY A 4 33.89 -36.19 -8.14
C GLY A 4 32.60 -35.58 -8.75
N GLN A 5 31.58 -35.30 -7.92
CA GLN A 5 30.33 -34.70 -8.35
C GLN A 5 30.25 -33.24 -7.93
N ALA A 6 29.55 -32.43 -8.72
CA ALA A 6 29.21 -31.05 -8.35
C ALA A 6 28.24 -31.08 -7.16
N TYR A 7 28.53 -30.26 -6.15
CA TYR A 7 27.70 -30.13 -4.95
C TYR A 7 27.39 -28.66 -4.69
N ILE A 8 26.17 -28.37 -4.35
CA ILE A 8 25.72 -27.04 -3.95
C ILE A 8 25.70 -26.98 -2.42
N ASP A 9 26.60 -26.16 -1.86
CA ASP A 9 26.57 -25.87 -0.43
C ASP A 9 25.42 -24.88 -0.14
N HIS A 10 24.34 -25.37 0.43
CA HIS A 10 23.14 -24.58 0.71
C HIS A 10 23.41 -23.43 1.70
N ASN A 11 24.42 -23.55 2.58
CA ASN A 11 24.77 -22.47 3.49
C ASN A 11 25.49 -21.29 2.79
N LYS A 12 26.06 -21.54 1.61
CA LYS A 12 26.75 -20.54 0.78
C LYS A 12 25.97 -20.15 -0.45
N CYS A 13 24.93 -20.87 -0.78
CA CYS A 13 24.11 -20.62 -1.95
C CYS A 13 23.27 -19.36 -1.77
N ILE A 14 23.42 -18.40 -2.68
CA ILE A 14 22.66 -17.14 -2.71
C ILE A 14 21.44 -17.21 -3.66
N ASN A 15 21.09 -18.39 -4.14
CA ASN A 15 19.95 -18.63 -5.04
C ASN A 15 20.00 -17.81 -6.35
N CYS A 16 21.19 -17.54 -6.90
CA CYS A 16 21.33 -16.72 -8.11
C CYS A 16 21.01 -17.45 -9.43
N GLY A 17 20.86 -18.77 -9.42
CA GLY A 17 20.54 -19.58 -10.61
C GLY A 17 21.69 -19.80 -11.63
N ILE A 18 22.83 -19.12 -11.49
CA ILE A 18 23.94 -19.18 -12.46
C ILE A 18 24.42 -20.61 -12.70
N CYS A 19 24.46 -21.45 -11.67
CA CYS A 19 24.89 -22.85 -11.79
C CYS A 19 23.97 -23.67 -12.70
N LYS A 20 22.65 -23.38 -12.70
CA LYS A 20 21.68 -24.02 -13.60
C LYS A 20 21.94 -23.62 -15.05
N GLU A 21 22.20 -22.34 -15.31
CA GLU A 21 22.48 -21.82 -16.66
C GLU A 21 23.82 -22.33 -17.19
N ALA A 22 24.83 -22.42 -16.30
CA ALA A 22 26.15 -22.89 -16.66
C ALA A 22 26.28 -24.41 -16.82
N CYS A 23 25.28 -25.20 -16.42
CA CYS A 23 25.33 -26.66 -16.48
C CYS A 23 24.96 -27.17 -17.86
N PRO A 24 25.92 -27.68 -18.69
CA PRO A 24 25.63 -28.14 -20.03
C PRO A 24 24.81 -29.46 -20.06
N TYR A 25 24.72 -30.14 -18.93
CA TYR A 25 23.97 -31.38 -18.77
C TYR A 25 22.54 -31.18 -18.22
N HIS A 26 22.15 -29.94 -17.94
CA HIS A 26 20.87 -29.59 -17.30
C HIS A 26 20.54 -30.41 -16.03
N SER A 27 21.59 -30.86 -15.30
CA SER A 27 21.44 -31.71 -14.13
C SER A 27 21.18 -30.90 -12.84
N ILE A 28 21.20 -29.56 -12.92
CA ILE A 28 20.87 -28.68 -11.79
C ILE A 28 19.44 -28.17 -11.99
N VAL A 29 18.55 -28.59 -11.10
CA VAL A 29 17.16 -28.13 -11.08
C VAL A 29 17.05 -26.97 -10.09
N TYR A 30 16.50 -25.86 -10.55
CA TYR A 30 16.11 -24.73 -9.71
C TYR A 30 14.60 -24.74 -9.54
N ILE A 31 14.15 -24.89 -8.31
CA ILE A 31 12.73 -24.81 -7.96
C ILE A 31 12.53 -23.49 -7.23
N PRO A 32 11.93 -22.48 -7.89
CA PRO A 32 11.68 -21.19 -7.23
C PRO A 32 10.61 -21.36 -6.14
N ILE A 33 10.82 -20.68 -5.03
CA ILE A 33 9.80 -20.54 -3.99
C ILE A 33 9.15 -19.18 -4.20
N PRO A 34 7.89 -19.13 -4.63
CA PRO A 34 7.27 -17.87 -5.08
C PRO A 34 7.35 -16.74 -4.05
N CYS A 35 7.13 -17.01 -2.77
CA CYS A 35 7.18 -15.99 -1.73
C CYS A 35 8.59 -15.45 -1.46
N GLU A 36 9.64 -16.28 -1.56
CA GLU A 36 11.03 -15.82 -1.45
C GLU A 36 11.44 -14.97 -2.66
N GLU A 37 11.04 -15.40 -3.87
CA GLU A 37 11.40 -14.73 -5.13
C GLU A 37 10.82 -13.31 -5.23
N VAL A 38 9.54 -13.15 -4.83
CA VAL A 38 8.87 -11.85 -4.93
C VAL A 38 9.27 -10.89 -3.79
N CYS A 39 9.91 -11.39 -2.73
CA CYS A 39 10.30 -10.56 -1.60
C CYS A 39 11.47 -9.62 -1.97
N PRO A 40 11.26 -8.30 -2.08
CA PRO A 40 12.29 -7.38 -2.53
C PRO A 40 13.41 -7.21 -1.51
N VAL A 41 13.14 -7.50 -0.25
CA VAL A 41 14.05 -7.33 0.90
C VAL A 41 14.55 -8.66 1.48
N LYS A 42 14.18 -9.79 0.87
CA LYS A 42 14.57 -11.14 1.35
C LYS A 42 14.20 -11.40 2.82
N ALA A 43 12.99 -10.98 3.20
CA ALA A 43 12.47 -11.21 4.55
C ALA A 43 11.89 -12.62 4.74
N ILE A 44 11.77 -13.43 3.68
CA ILE A 44 11.23 -14.79 3.73
C ILE A 44 12.37 -15.77 3.52
N GLN A 45 12.51 -16.71 4.43
CA GLN A 45 13.58 -17.70 4.44
C GLN A 45 13.11 -18.96 5.15
N LYS A 46 13.70 -20.10 4.78
CA LYS A 46 13.50 -21.37 5.50
C LYS A 46 14.25 -21.39 6.82
N ASP A 47 13.59 -21.94 7.81
CA ASP A 47 14.24 -22.32 9.07
C ASP A 47 15.04 -23.64 8.93
N ASP A 48 15.66 -24.09 10.01
CA ASP A 48 16.45 -25.33 10.06
C ASP A 48 15.59 -26.60 9.78
N LYS A 49 14.27 -26.50 9.87
CA LYS A 49 13.31 -27.55 9.58
C LYS A 49 12.79 -27.51 8.14
N GLY A 50 13.21 -26.51 7.37
CA GLY A 50 12.77 -26.30 5.99
C GLY A 50 11.39 -25.62 5.87
N ILE A 51 10.89 -25.02 6.94
CA ILE A 51 9.61 -24.29 6.97
C ILE A 51 9.88 -22.81 6.68
N GLU A 52 9.10 -22.24 5.74
CA GLU A 52 9.18 -20.81 5.43
C GLU A 52 8.67 -19.98 6.61
N HIS A 53 9.41 -18.95 6.96
CA HIS A 53 8.99 -17.94 7.94
C HIS A 53 9.31 -16.52 7.44
N ILE A 54 8.60 -15.55 7.96
CA ILE A 54 8.79 -14.13 7.66
C ILE A 54 9.59 -13.50 8.80
N ASP A 55 10.77 -12.97 8.48
CA ASP A 55 11.56 -12.16 9.39
C ASP A 55 10.96 -10.75 9.46
N GLU A 56 10.19 -10.47 10.51
CA GLU A 56 9.51 -9.18 10.69
C GLU A 56 10.49 -8.01 10.83
N SER A 57 11.71 -8.26 11.27
CA SER A 57 12.75 -7.22 11.36
C SER A 57 13.17 -6.71 9.98
N LYS A 58 13.00 -7.52 8.94
CA LYS A 58 13.27 -7.20 7.53
C LYS A 58 12.01 -6.89 6.73
N CYS A 59 10.85 -7.43 7.15
CA CYS A 59 9.61 -7.30 6.40
C CYS A 59 9.17 -5.85 6.29
N ILE A 60 8.80 -5.41 5.07
CA ILE A 60 8.27 -4.07 4.78
C ILE A 60 6.74 -4.07 4.64
N PHE A 61 6.07 -5.15 4.99
CA PHE A 61 4.61 -5.31 4.95
C PHE A 61 3.96 -4.96 3.59
N CYS A 62 4.65 -5.25 2.49
CA CYS A 62 4.15 -4.93 1.14
C CYS A 62 3.12 -5.93 0.59
N GLY A 63 2.93 -7.09 1.22
CA GLY A 63 1.93 -8.09 0.86
C GLY A 63 2.19 -8.89 -0.43
N LYS A 64 3.31 -8.67 -1.14
CA LYS A 64 3.61 -9.40 -2.39
C LYS A 64 3.63 -10.91 -2.24
N CYS A 65 4.06 -11.41 -1.09
CA CYS A 65 4.10 -12.83 -0.77
C CYS A 65 2.70 -13.46 -0.67
N ILE A 66 1.69 -12.69 -0.27
CA ILE A 66 0.29 -13.13 -0.18
C ILE A 66 -0.18 -13.53 -1.59
N ASN A 67 -0.07 -12.60 -2.55
CA ASN A 67 -0.52 -12.83 -3.93
C ASN A 67 0.34 -13.84 -4.69
N ALA A 68 1.58 -14.04 -4.27
CA ALA A 68 2.50 -14.99 -4.92
C ALA A 68 2.33 -16.43 -4.42
N CYS A 69 1.68 -16.64 -3.27
CA CYS A 69 1.52 -17.96 -2.68
C CYS A 69 0.42 -18.75 -3.40
N PRO A 70 0.76 -19.81 -4.16
CA PRO A 70 -0.26 -20.57 -4.89
C PRO A 70 -1.14 -21.42 -3.97
N PHE A 71 -0.77 -21.54 -2.70
CA PHE A 71 -1.47 -22.36 -1.70
C PHE A 71 -2.33 -21.54 -0.75
N GLY A 72 -2.32 -20.19 -0.85
CA GLY A 72 -3.00 -19.32 0.11
C GLY A 72 -2.51 -19.47 1.55
N SER A 73 -1.23 -19.87 1.74
CA SER A 73 -0.67 -20.16 3.07
C SER A 73 -0.13 -18.91 3.78
N ILE A 74 -0.13 -17.78 3.11
CA ILE A 74 0.31 -16.48 3.65
C ILE A 74 -0.89 -15.56 3.63
N PHE A 75 -1.31 -15.12 4.80
CA PHE A 75 -2.44 -14.21 4.99
C PHE A 75 -2.12 -13.23 6.11
N GLU A 76 -2.90 -12.19 6.19
CA GLU A 76 -2.81 -11.19 7.25
C GLU A 76 -3.68 -11.57 8.46
N ILE A 77 -3.44 -10.91 9.59
CA ILE A 77 -4.31 -11.06 10.77
C ILE A 77 -5.58 -10.26 10.53
N SER A 78 -6.69 -10.95 10.31
CA SER A 78 -8.00 -10.34 10.10
C SER A 78 -8.53 -9.68 11.37
N GLN A 79 -9.14 -8.51 11.21
CA GLN A 79 -9.84 -7.80 12.29
C GLN A 79 -11.37 -7.78 12.08
N VAL A 80 -11.89 -8.62 11.19
CA VAL A 80 -13.35 -8.75 10.97
C VAL A 80 -14.07 -9.10 12.28
N PHE A 81 -13.53 -10.05 13.06
CA PHE A 81 -14.12 -10.45 14.33
C PHE A 81 -14.13 -9.29 15.35
N ASP A 82 -13.09 -8.47 15.39
CA ASP A 82 -13.00 -7.32 16.30
C ASP A 82 -14.06 -6.27 15.95
N VAL A 83 -14.20 -5.95 14.64
CA VAL A 83 -15.23 -5.03 14.14
C VAL A 83 -16.63 -5.53 14.46
N PHE A 84 -16.95 -6.81 14.19
CA PHE A 84 -18.27 -7.34 14.52
C PHE A 84 -18.52 -7.43 16.03
N SER A 85 -17.48 -7.69 16.82
CA SER A 85 -17.58 -7.66 18.28
C SER A 85 -17.90 -6.25 18.79
N ALA A 86 -17.30 -5.20 18.20
CA ALA A 86 -17.59 -3.81 18.53
C ALA A 86 -19.04 -3.44 18.14
N LEU A 87 -19.50 -3.85 16.94
CA LEU A 87 -20.90 -3.68 16.52
C LEU A 87 -21.89 -4.39 17.49
N ALA A 88 -21.58 -5.61 17.89
CA ALA A 88 -22.42 -6.37 18.85
C ALA A 88 -22.50 -5.68 20.21
N ARG A 89 -21.43 -5.02 20.66
CA ARG A 89 -21.42 -4.17 21.86
C ARG A 89 -22.09 -2.81 21.67
N LYS A 90 -22.61 -2.53 20.46
CA LYS A 90 -23.23 -1.25 20.08
C LYS A 90 -22.26 -0.05 20.20
N GLU A 91 -20.99 -0.28 20.01
CA GLU A 91 -20.00 0.79 19.89
C GLU A 91 -20.28 1.58 18.60
N GLN A 92 -20.06 2.88 18.62
CA GLN A 92 -20.16 3.70 17.43
C GLN A 92 -18.94 3.46 16.54
N LEU A 93 -19.16 3.01 15.30
CA LEU A 93 -18.11 2.78 14.32
C LEU A 93 -18.24 3.74 13.15
N VAL A 94 -17.12 4.34 12.73
CA VAL A 94 -17.02 5.16 11.53
C VAL A 94 -16.02 4.50 10.58
N ALA A 95 -16.43 4.26 9.35
CA ALA A 95 -15.56 3.75 8.31
C ALA A 95 -14.84 4.91 7.60
N ILE A 96 -13.52 4.78 7.39
CA ILE A 96 -12.75 5.64 6.50
C ILE A 96 -12.22 4.81 5.34
N VAL A 97 -12.58 5.16 4.11
CA VAL A 97 -12.45 4.27 2.94
C VAL A 97 -11.41 4.78 1.97
N ALA A 98 -10.44 3.93 1.62
CA ALA A 98 -9.37 4.26 0.68
C ALA A 98 -9.93 4.59 -0.71
N PRO A 99 -9.40 5.62 -1.42
CA PRO A 99 -9.88 6.02 -2.74
C PRO A 99 -9.84 4.90 -3.78
N SER A 100 -8.96 3.92 -3.60
CA SER A 100 -8.83 2.76 -4.48
C SER A 100 -10.05 1.83 -4.48
N ILE A 101 -11.02 2.01 -3.57
CA ILE A 101 -12.30 1.28 -3.58
C ILE A 101 -13.05 1.48 -4.90
N GLN A 102 -12.93 2.65 -5.53
CA GLN A 102 -13.54 2.95 -6.82
C GLN A 102 -13.01 2.11 -7.98
N SER A 103 -11.88 1.45 -7.80
CA SER A 103 -11.34 0.51 -8.78
C SER A 103 -11.89 -0.91 -8.62
N GLN A 104 -12.63 -1.18 -7.55
CA GLN A 104 -13.08 -2.52 -7.16
C GLN A 104 -14.54 -2.81 -7.52
N TYR A 105 -15.34 -1.76 -7.67
CA TYR A 105 -16.76 -1.85 -7.99
C TYR A 105 -17.10 -0.93 -9.16
N GLU A 106 -18.04 -1.36 -10.02
CA GLU A 106 -18.55 -0.52 -11.11
C GLU A 106 -19.60 0.50 -10.62
N ASN A 107 -20.09 0.32 -9.41
CA ASN A 107 -21.03 1.20 -8.74
C ASN A 107 -20.39 2.54 -8.37
N SER A 108 -21.20 3.55 -8.13
CA SER A 108 -20.71 4.83 -7.65
C SER A 108 -20.09 4.71 -6.24
N ILE A 109 -19.22 5.64 -5.89
CA ILE A 109 -18.66 5.67 -4.53
C ILE A 109 -19.76 5.85 -3.47
N THR A 110 -20.82 6.58 -3.81
CA THR A 110 -21.97 6.79 -2.92
C THR A 110 -22.70 5.49 -2.64
N ASP A 111 -22.88 4.62 -3.66
CA ASP A 111 -23.51 3.31 -3.50
C ASP A 111 -22.69 2.41 -2.58
N VAL A 112 -21.35 2.39 -2.78
CA VAL A 112 -20.44 1.60 -1.94
C VAL A 112 -20.42 2.11 -0.50
N ASN A 113 -20.34 3.42 -0.28
CA ASN A 113 -20.39 4.02 1.05
C ASN A 113 -21.71 3.75 1.76
N ASN A 114 -22.84 3.76 1.03
CA ASN A 114 -24.14 3.40 1.56
C ASN A 114 -24.21 1.91 1.97
N ALA A 115 -23.65 1.01 1.17
CA ALA A 115 -23.57 -0.41 1.49
C ALA A 115 -22.70 -0.66 2.74
N ILE A 116 -21.60 0.06 2.91
CA ILE A 116 -20.78 0.02 4.13
C ILE A 116 -21.61 0.43 5.35
N CYS A 117 -22.41 1.50 5.25
CA CYS A 117 -23.28 1.90 6.34
C CYS A 117 -24.35 0.83 6.69
N LYS A 118 -24.81 0.02 5.71
CA LYS A 118 -25.73 -1.12 5.97
C LYS A 118 -25.10 -2.24 6.82
N ILE A 119 -23.78 -2.34 6.92
CA ILE A 119 -23.08 -3.26 7.85
C ILE A 119 -23.37 -2.87 9.31
N GLY A 120 -23.60 -1.60 9.57
CA GLY A 120 -23.82 -1.04 10.92
C GLY A 120 -22.90 0.14 11.25
N PHE A 121 -22.12 0.63 10.29
CA PHE A 121 -21.33 1.85 10.48
C PHE A 121 -22.22 3.08 10.54
N THR A 122 -21.89 4.00 11.45
CA THR A 122 -22.56 5.30 11.59
C THR A 122 -22.39 6.17 10.35
N GLU A 123 -21.18 6.16 9.80
CA GLU A 123 -20.81 6.90 8.60
C GLU A 123 -19.69 6.19 7.84
N SER A 124 -19.62 6.45 6.53
CA SER A 124 -18.50 6.08 5.68
C SER A 124 -17.93 7.34 5.03
N ILE A 125 -16.67 7.65 5.30
CA ILE A 125 -15.93 8.86 4.89
C ILE A 125 -14.86 8.49 3.88
N GLU A 126 -14.74 9.23 2.79
CA GLU A 126 -13.69 9.00 1.80
C GLU A 126 -12.33 9.52 2.31
N VAL A 127 -11.30 8.66 2.31
CA VAL A 127 -9.92 9.06 2.63
C VAL A 127 -9.36 10.04 1.59
N ALA A 128 -10.02 10.21 0.47
CA ALA A 128 -9.72 11.25 -0.51
C ALA A 128 -9.80 12.68 0.06
N TYR A 129 -10.61 12.94 1.09
CA TYR A 129 -10.59 14.22 1.82
C TYR A 129 -9.26 14.44 2.54
N GLY A 130 -8.77 13.45 3.28
CA GLY A 130 -7.44 13.52 3.91
C GLY A 130 -6.29 13.60 2.90
N ALA A 131 -6.50 13.07 1.68
CA ALA A 131 -5.52 13.24 0.60
C ALA A 131 -5.36 14.71 0.16
N MET A 132 -6.40 15.51 0.28
CA MET A 132 -6.31 16.96 0.03
C MET A 132 -5.47 17.65 1.09
N GLU A 133 -5.60 17.27 2.36
CA GLU A 133 -4.77 17.80 3.44
C GLU A 133 -3.32 17.34 3.31
N THR A 134 -3.08 16.06 2.96
CA THR A 134 -1.74 15.58 2.61
C THR A 134 -1.15 16.41 1.46
N THR A 135 -1.91 16.69 0.40
CA THR A 135 -1.46 17.53 -0.74
C THR A 135 -1.04 18.91 -0.26
N ARG A 136 -1.84 19.53 0.61
CA ARG A 136 -1.56 20.86 1.13
C ARG A 136 -0.27 20.90 1.94
N LEU A 137 -0.12 19.98 2.87
CA LEU A 137 1.04 19.96 3.78
C LEU A 137 2.32 19.49 3.06
N GLU A 138 2.21 18.46 2.24
CA GLU A 138 3.35 17.92 1.48
C GLU A 138 3.87 18.92 0.44
N GLY A 139 2.96 19.72 -0.15
CA GLY A 139 3.35 20.81 -1.06
C GLY A 139 4.10 21.93 -0.35
N LEU A 140 3.67 22.34 0.84
CA LEU A 140 4.39 23.32 1.67
C LEU A 140 5.75 22.78 2.12
N GLU A 141 5.80 21.53 2.58
CA GLU A 141 7.07 20.89 2.97
C GLU A 141 8.04 20.79 1.78
N LEU A 142 7.54 20.46 0.59
CA LEU A 142 8.36 20.43 -0.64
C LEU A 142 8.95 21.80 -0.91
N GLN A 143 8.13 22.87 -0.82
CA GLN A 143 8.60 24.24 -0.99
C GLN A 143 9.75 24.56 -0.03
N ASP A 144 9.56 24.35 1.26
CA ASP A 144 10.55 24.66 2.30
C ASP A 144 11.85 23.86 2.08
N LYS A 145 11.76 22.59 1.70
CA LYS A 145 12.91 21.75 1.40
C LYS A 145 13.69 22.23 0.18
N LEU A 146 13.01 22.61 -0.90
CA LEU A 146 13.66 23.14 -2.10
C LEU A 146 14.31 24.52 -1.84
N GLU A 147 13.63 25.40 -1.10
CA GLU A 147 14.18 26.71 -0.71
C GLU A 147 15.41 26.59 0.20
N SER A 148 15.46 25.54 1.04
CA SER A 148 16.62 25.22 1.87
C SER A 148 17.77 24.56 1.10
N GLY A 149 17.62 24.35 -0.22
CA GLY A 149 18.64 23.74 -1.10
C GLY A 149 18.65 22.23 -1.12
N GLN A 150 17.64 21.57 -0.58
CA GLN A 150 17.49 20.13 -0.72
C GLN A 150 17.17 19.76 -2.17
N GLN A 151 17.85 18.76 -2.71
CA GLN A 151 17.76 18.40 -4.12
C GLN A 151 16.36 17.86 -4.50
N PHE A 152 15.77 17.03 -3.63
CA PHE A 152 14.47 16.40 -3.88
C PHE A 152 13.78 16.01 -2.57
N MET A 153 12.49 15.72 -2.66
CA MET A 153 11.70 15.09 -1.60
C MET A 153 10.97 13.87 -2.16
N THR A 154 10.75 12.86 -1.31
CA THR A 154 9.89 11.71 -1.63
C THR A 154 8.60 11.76 -0.81
N THR A 155 7.53 11.17 -1.35
CA THR A 155 6.26 11.03 -0.64
C THR A 155 6.37 10.12 0.59
N SER A 156 5.44 10.25 1.55
CA SER A 156 5.36 9.45 2.79
C SER A 156 4.11 8.57 2.90
N CYS A 157 3.14 8.72 2.01
CA CYS A 157 1.81 8.09 2.14
C CYS A 157 1.80 6.55 2.04
N CYS A 158 2.87 5.91 1.52
CA CYS A 158 2.97 4.46 1.40
C CYS A 158 3.70 3.84 2.61
N PRO A 159 3.01 3.11 3.52
CA PRO A 159 3.63 2.56 4.72
C PRO A 159 4.74 1.54 4.41
N SER A 160 4.60 0.76 3.36
CA SER A 160 5.66 -0.18 2.95
C SER A 160 6.93 0.53 2.46
N TYR A 161 6.80 1.72 1.88
CA TYR A 161 7.96 2.54 1.53
C TYR A 161 8.63 3.11 2.79
N ILE A 162 7.84 3.60 3.75
CA ILE A 162 8.36 4.08 5.03
C ILE A 162 9.14 2.97 5.76
N GLU A 163 8.57 1.76 5.82
CA GLU A 163 9.26 0.59 6.39
C GLU A 163 10.54 0.21 5.63
N LEU A 164 10.52 0.33 4.30
CA LEU A 164 11.72 0.12 3.47
C LEU A 164 12.82 1.11 3.85
N VAL A 165 12.48 2.39 3.99
CA VAL A 165 13.44 3.43 4.38
C VAL A 165 13.95 3.16 5.79
N ASN A 166 13.07 2.88 6.73
CA ASN A 166 13.44 2.68 8.14
C ASN A 166 14.37 1.49 8.34
N LYS A 167 14.10 0.37 7.68
CA LYS A 167 14.82 -0.90 7.90
C LYS A 167 16.01 -1.11 6.95
N HIS A 168 15.92 -0.61 5.71
CA HIS A 168 16.86 -0.99 4.67
C HIS A 168 17.58 0.17 3.97
N MET A 169 17.08 1.41 4.14
CA MET A 169 17.59 2.56 3.40
C MET A 169 17.63 3.83 4.27
N PRO A 170 18.33 3.81 5.42
CA PRO A 170 18.37 4.96 6.33
C PRO A 170 18.92 6.23 5.67
N GLU A 171 19.71 6.08 4.60
CA GLU A 171 20.22 7.17 3.78
C GLU A 171 19.13 7.97 3.06
N MET A 172 17.93 7.41 2.88
CA MET A 172 16.78 8.09 2.30
C MET A 172 15.98 8.92 3.31
N LYS A 173 16.12 8.69 4.61
CA LYS A 173 15.32 9.38 5.65
C LYS A 173 15.27 10.90 5.50
N PRO A 174 16.38 11.61 5.21
CA PRO A 174 16.35 13.07 5.09
C PRO A 174 15.45 13.57 3.95
N PHE A 175 15.20 12.73 2.95
CA PHE A 175 14.45 13.09 1.74
C PHE A 175 12.97 12.73 1.83
N VAL A 176 12.57 11.88 2.79
CA VAL A 176 11.16 11.51 2.94
C VAL A 176 10.36 12.67 3.52
N SER A 177 9.16 12.88 3.01
CA SER A 177 8.21 13.82 3.61
C SER A 177 7.85 13.41 5.05
N HIS A 178 7.68 14.38 5.92
CA HIS A 178 7.20 14.19 7.30
C HIS A 178 5.68 14.25 7.40
N THR A 179 5.03 14.63 6.30
CA THR A 179 3.57 14.72 6.22
C THR A 179 2.95 13.34 6.46
N LYS A 180 1.91 13.31 7.28
CA LYS A 180 1.17 12.07 7.55
C LYS A 180 0.38 11.60 6.33
N SER A 181 -0.06 10.34 6.36
CA SER A 181 -0.83 9.78 5.26
C SER A 181 -2.26 10.31 5.19
N PRO A 182 -2.93 10.23 4.03
CA PRO A 182 -4.36 10.56 3.91
C PRO A 182 -5.26 9.85 4.94
N MET A 183 -4.91 8.61 5.31
CA MET A 183 -5.64 7.85 6.34
C MET A 183 -5.63 8.58 7.68
N HIS A 184 -4.46 9.06 8.11
CA HIS A 184 -4.29 9.78 9.37
C HIS A 184 -5.17 11.04 9.42
N TYR A 185 -5.09 11.93 8.42
CA TYR A 185 -5.88 13.18 8.40
C TYR A 185 -7.38 12.93 8.32
N THR A 186 -7.81 11.87 7.62
CA THR A 186 -9.21 11.50 7.60
C THR A 186 -9.68 10.96 8.95
N ALA A 187 -8.83 10.18 9.63
CA ALA A 187 -9.13 9.67 10.96
C ALA A 187 -9.21 10.80 12.01
N GLU A 188 -8.31 11.79 11.92
CA GLU A 188 -8.32 13.00 12.74
C GLU A 188 -9.65 13.76 12.57
N ALA A 189 -10.04 14.06 11.32
CA ALA A 189 -11.31 14.71 11.03
C ALA A 189 -12.54 13.88 11.47
N ALA A 190 -12.45 12.54 11.35
CA ALA A 190 -13.50 11.65 11.82
C ALA A 190 -13.62 11.67 13.36
N LYS A 191 -12.51 11.70 14.10
CA LYS A 191 -12.48 11.82 15.56
C LYS A 191 -12.98 13.19 16.03
N ASP A 192 -12.68 14.27 15.32
CA ASP A 192 -13.23 15.59 15.61
C ASP A 192 -14.75 15.62 15.54
N LYS A 193 -15.31 14.92 14.54
CA LYS A 193 -16.78 14.82 14.35
C LYS A 193 -17.43 13.80 15.30
N TYR A 194 -16.74 12.72 15.60
CA TYR A 194 -17.19 11.58 16.39
C TYR A 194 -16.13 11.18 17.42
N PRO A 195 -15.95 11.95 18.53
CA PRO A 195 -14.85 11.73 19.48
C PRO A 195 -14.77 10.34 20.09
N ASP A 196 -15.94 9.73 20.35
CA ASP A 196 -16.04 8.43 21.01
C ASP A 196 -16.13 7.25 20.01
N ALA A 197 -16.20 7.53 18.70
CA ALA A 197 -16.32 6.47 17.70
C ALA A 197 -15.03 5.70 17.52
N LYS A 198 -15.16 4.40 17.26
CA LYS A 198 -14.07 3.57 16.74
C LYS A 198 -13.91 3.81 15.25
N ILE A 199 -12.70 4.10 14.81
CA ILE A 199 -12.39 4.34 13.41
C ILE A 199 -11.91 3.05 12.75
N VAL A 200 -12.53 2.69 11.64
CA VAL A 200 -12.18 1.51 10.86
C VAL A 200 -11.69 1.94 9.48
N PHE A 201 -10.41 1.71 9.20
CA PHE A 201 -9.89 1.93 7.84
C PHE A 201 -10.27 0.75 6.94
N ILE A 202 -10.79 1.04 5.75
CA ILE A 202 -11.12 0.04 4.73
C ILE A 202 -10.25 0.30 3.49
N GLY A 203 -9.38 -0.65 3.12
CA GLY A 203 -8.46 -0.45 2.00
C GLY A 203 -7.72 -1.71 1.54
N PRO A 204 -7.01 -1.66 0.40
CA PRO A 204 -6.38 -2.84 -0.20
C PRO A 204 -4.99 -3.17 0.35
N CYS A 205 -4.57 -2.53 1.45
CA CYS A 205 -3.17 -2.49 1.84
C CYS A 205 -2.93 -3.12 3.21
N VAL A 206 -2.21 -4.23 3.23
CA VAL A 206 -1.81 -4.89 4.49
C VAL A 206 -0.78 -4.09 5.29
N GLY A 207 0.01 -3.24 4.61
CA GLY A 207 0.94 -2.33 5.29
C GLY A 207 0.24 -1.27 6.16
N LYS A 208 -1.03 -0.97 5.87
CA LYS A 208 -1.84 -0.05 6.70
C LYS A 208 -2.09 -0.60 8.11
N ARG A 209 -2.12 -1.93 8.31
CA ARG A 209 -2.18 -2.53 9.66
C ARG A 209 -0.96 -2.16 10.50
N LYS A 210 0.23 -2.11 9.87
CA LYS A 210 1.45 -1.66 10.55
C LYS A 210 1.41 -0.18 10.88
N GLU A 211 0.94 0.64 9.94
CA GLU A 211 0.76 2.09 10.17
C GLU A 211 -0.21 2.36 11.31
N VAL A 212 -1.35 1.64 11.35
CA VAL A 212 -2.34 1.74 12.43
C VAL A 212 -1.78 1.31 13.79
N ALA A 213 -0.91 0.32 13.82
CA ALA A 213 -0.25 -0.09 15.07
C ALA A 213 0.68 1.00 15.65
N ASP A 214 1.08 1.98 14.85
CA ASP A 214 1.92 3.11 15.24
C ASP A 214 1.11 4.43 15.30
N ASP A 215 -0.23 4.39 15.11
CA ASP A 215 -1.12 5.56 15.06
C ASP A 215 -2.41 5.29 15.87
N ASP A 216 -2.60 6.03 16.95
CA ASP A 216 -3.71 5.83 17.89
C ASP A 216 -5.09 6.32 17.38
N LEU A 217 -5.18 6.90 16.18
CA LEU A 217 -6.43 7.44 15.64
C LEU A 217 -7.34 6.39 15.00
N VAL A 218 -6.76 5.31 14.47
CA VAL A 218 -7.48 4.24 13.78
C VAL A 218 -7.48 2.98 14.66
N ASP A 219 -8.65 2.42 14.90
CA ASP A 219 -8.81 1.27 15.81
C ASP A 219 -8.68 -0.07 15.08
N TYR A 220 -9.22 -0.16 13.84
CA TYR A 220 -9.26 -1.40 13.07
C TYR A 220 -8.98 -1.16 11.59
N VAL A 221 -8.52 -2.22 10.91
CA VAL A 221 -8.32 -2.24 9.46
C VAL A 221 -9.10 -3.41 8.86
N LEU A 222 -9.89 -3.13 7.84
CA LEU A 222 -10.50 -4.14 6.96
C LEU A 222 -9.92 -4.01 5.56
N THR A 223 -9.71 -5.14 4.91
CA THR A 223 -9.31 -5.18 3.50
C THR A 223 -10.52 -5.17 2.57
N PHE A 224 -10.28 -4.94 1.27
CA PHE A 224 -11.36 -5.03 0.29
C PHE A 224 -11.88 -6.45 0.12
N GLU A 225 -11.02 -7.47 0.26
CA GLU A 225 -11.43 -8.88 0.24
C GLU A 225 -12.30 -9.21 1.46
N GLU A 226 -11.93 -8.71 2.65
CA GLU A 226 -12.75 -8.84 3.86
C GLU A 226 -14.11 -8.12 3.70
N LEU A 227 -14.11 -6.90 3.14
CA LEU A 227 -15.34 -6.15 2.89
C LEU A 227 -16.27 -6.88 1.92
N ASP A 228 -15.75 -7.43 0.83
CA ASP A 228 -16.52 -8.20 -0.15
C ASP A 228 -17.16 -9.44 0.50
N THR A 229 -16.36 -10.15 1.32
CA THR A 229 -16.84 -11.29 2.12
C THR A 229 -17.93 -10.90 3.12
N ILE A 230 -17.82 -9.71 3.73
CA ILE A 230 -18.85 -9.18 4.63
C ILE A 230 -20.14 -8.86 3.86
N PHE A 231 -20.04 -8.23 2.70
CA PHE A 231 -21.21 -7.95 1.87
C PHE A 231 -21.93 -9.24 1.47
N ASP A 232 -21.20 -10.25 1.03
CA ASP A 232 -21.75 -11.57 0.68
C ASP A 232 -22.40 -12.25 1.90
N GLY A 233 -21.72 -12.27 3.04
CA GLY A 233 -22.18 -12.91 4.26
C GLY A 233 -23.43 -12.28 4.86
N LEU A 234 -23.63 -10.97 4.66
CA LEU A 234 -24.80 -10.21 5.12
C LEU A 234 -25.86 -10.03 4.02
N ALA A 235 -25.63 -10.57 2.82
CA ALA A 235 -26.48 -10.38 1.63
C ALA A 235 -26.73 -8.88 1.34
N ILE A 236 -25.68 -8.04 1.47
CA ILE A 236 -25.75 -6.61 1.17
C ILE A 236 -25.49 -6.40 -0.32
N GLU A 237 -26.49 -5.93 -1.04
CA GLU A 237 -26.36 -5.52 -2.43
C GLU A 237 -26.02 -4.03 -2.56
N LEU A 238 -25.21 -3.70 -3.58
CA LEU A 238 -24.85 -2.33 -3.93
C LEU A 238 -25.99 -1.70 -4.72
N GLU A 239 -26.89 -1.03 -4.02
CA GLU A 239 -28.03 -0.33 -4.60
C GLU A 239 -27.70 1.14 -4.85
N ALA A 240 -28.37 1.72 -5.85
CA ALA A 240 -28.26 3.14 -6.13
C ALA A 240 -28.70 3.97 -4.89
N ALA A 241 -27.81 4.79 -4.39
CA ALA A 241 -28.04 5.65 -3.25
C ALA A 241 -28.30 7.09 -3.68
N ALA A 242 -28.94 7.87 -2.81
CA ALA A 242 -29.07 9.32 -3.03
C ALA A 242 -27.69 9.97 -3.16
N GLU A 243 -27.57 10.91 -4.10
CA GLU A 243 -26.33 11.66 -4.28
C GLU A 243 -25.92 12.36 -2.97
N LYS A 244 -24.66 12.20 -2.62
CA LYS A 244 -24.03 12.89 -1.50
C LYS A 244 -22.83 13.69 -2.02
N GLU A 245 -22.40 14.65 -1.25
CA GLU A 245 -21.11 15.30 -1.49
C GLU A 245 -20.00 14.25 -1.51
N ILE A 246 -19.17 14.32 -2.52
CA ILE A 246 -18.09 13.40 -2.77
C ILE A 246 -16.75 14.14 -2.73
N ALA A 247 -15.69 13.45 -2.30
CA ALA A 247 -14.37 14.04 -2.23
C ALA A 247 -13.86 14.51 -3.61
N PRO A 248 -12.98 15.53 -3.66
CA PRO A 248 -12.40 16.01 -4.90
C PRO A 248 -11.70 14.90 -5.69
N MET A 249 -11.84 14.94 -7.02
CA MET A 249 -11.20 13.96 -7.92
C MET A 249 -9.68 13.91 -7.75
N THR A 250 -9.06 15.05 -7.43
CA THR A 250 -7.61 15.13 -7.12
C THR A 250 -7.24 14.24 -5.95
N GLY A 251 -8.01 14.27 -4.85
CA GLY A 251 -7.79 13.40 -3.70
C GLY A 251 -8.02 11.92 -4.02
N ARG A 252 -9.01 11.61 -4.86
CA ARG A 252 -9.26 10.24 -5.34
C ARG A 252 -8.13 9.73 -6.21
N GLY A 253 -7.45 10.62 -6.95
CA GLY A 253 -6.29 10.31 -7.77
C GLY A 253 -5.15 9.63 -7.02
N PHE A 254 -5.03 9.82 -5.70
CA PHE A 254 -4.02 9.16 -4.85
C PHE A 254 -4.07 7.62 -4.90
N ALA A 255 -5.18 7.06 -5.35
CA ALA A 255 -5.33 5.60 -5.52
C ALA A 255 -4.35 5.00 -6.53
N ARG A 256 -3.95 5.77 -7.53
CA ARG A 256 -3.03 5.32 -8.61
C ARG A 256 -1.66 5.96 -8.50
N ALA A 257 -0.66 5.29 -9.07
CA ALA A 257 0.67 5.85 -9.20
C ALA A 257 0.65 7.08 -10.14
N GLY A 258 1.33 8.15 -9.73
CA GLY A 258 1.29 9.48 -10.37
C GLY A 258 0.20 10.40 -9.79
N GLY A 259 -0.67 9.91 -8.91
CA GLY A 259 -1.76 10.69 -8.35
C GLY A 259 -1.31 11.77 -7.38
N VAL A 260 -0.34 11.47 -6.51
CA VAL A 260 0.25 12.46 -5.59
C VAL A 260 1.00 13.53 -6.38
N ILE A 261 1.80 13.12 -7.36
CA ILE A 261 2.49 14.03 -8.28
C ILE A 261 1.49 14.99 -8.95
N SER A 262 0.39 14.44 -9.50
CA SER A 262 -0.65 15.22 -10.16
C SER A 262 -1.27 16.23 -9.20
N ALA A 263 -1.58 15.84 -7.98
CA ALA A 263 -2.16 16.71 -6.97
C ALA A 263 -1.21 17.85 -6.59
N ILE A 264 0.05 17.57 -6.26
CA ILE A 264 1.04 18.58 -5.93
C ILE A 264 1.27 19.54 -7.13
N SER A 265 1.42 19.00 -8.33
CA SER A 265 1.63 19.83 -9.52
C SER A 265 0.45 20.76 -9.83
N GLN A 266 -0.77 20.31 -9.54
CA GLN A 266 -1.98 21.10 -9.75
C GLN A 266 -2.13 22.23 -8.71
N TYR A 267 -1.88 21.91 -7.43
CA TYR A 267 -2.08 22.87 -6.33
C TYR A 267 -0.91 23.81 -6.11
N TYR A 268 0.30 23.42 -6.54
CA TYR A 268 1.53 24.18 -6.39
C TYR A 268 2.29 24.31 -7.71
N PRO A 269 1.68 24.90 -8.76
CA PRO A 269 2.31 25.01 -10.07
C PRO A 269 3.59 25.85 -10.04
N GLN A 270 3.72 26.78 -9.06
CA GLN A 270 4.89 27.63 -8.88
C GLN A 270 6.15 26.86 -8.43
N LEU A 271 6.01 25.63 -7.90
CA LEU A 271 7.17 24.86 -7.42
C LEU A 271 8.04 24.27 -8.54
N GLY A 272 7.57 24.35 -9.80
CA GLY A 272 8.31 23.80 -10.94
C GLY A 272 8.68 22.33 -10.73
N VAL A 273 7.69 21.52 -10.31
CA VAL A 273 7.90 20.09 -9.99
C VAL A 273 8.46 19.37 -11.22
N THR A 274 9.63 18.75 -11.05
CA THR A 274 10.19 17.78 -11.99
C THR A 274 9.96 16.38 -11.41
N PRO A 275 8.82 15.73 -11.78
CA PRO A 275 8.35 14.57 -11.07
C PRO A 275 9.09 13.30 -11.47
N LEU A 276 9.26 12.41 -10.51
CA LEU A 276 9.70 11.04 -10.73
C LEU A 276 8.71 10.08 -10.06
N GLN A 277 8.40 8.99 -10.74
CA GLN A 277 7.51 7.98 -10.22
C GLN A 277 8.24 6.66 -10.02
N VAL A 278 8.18 6.11 -8.82
CA VAL A 278 8.68 4.77 -8.49
C VAL A 278 7.52 3.96 -7.95
N SER A 279 6.95 3.11 -8.79
CA SER A 279 5.92 2.14 -8.38
C SER A 279 6.46 0.72 -8.48
N ASN A 280 5.83 -0.21 -7.74
CA ASN A 280 6.24 -1.61 -7.67
C ASN A 280 7.65 -1.78 -7.07
N ILE A 281 7.79 -1.66 -5.74
CA ILE A 281 9.09 -1.83 -5.07
C ILE A 281 9.67 -3.22 -5.39
N THR A 282 10.74 -3.22 -6.18
CA THR A 282 11.55 -4.37 -6.58
C THR A 282 13.00 -4.16 -6.17
N LYS A 283 13.83 -5.20 -6.24
CA LYS A 283 15.29 -5.08 -6.02
C LYS A 283 15.90 -3.99 -6.91
N LYS A 284 15.42 -3.86 -8.16
CA LYS A 284 15.86 -2.82 -9.12
C LYS A 284 15.48 -1.43 -8.62
N ASN A 285 14.23 -1.23 -8.19
CA ASN A 285 13.75 0.07 -7.73
C ASN A 285 14.37 0.49 -6.40
N ILE A 286 14.70 -0.46 -5.52
CA ILE A 286 15.50 -0.20 -4.31
C ILE A 286 16.89 0.32 -4.70
N GLY A 287 17.54 -0.31 -5.69
CA GLY A 287 18.82 0.15 -6.23
C GLY A 287 18.75 1.56 -6.82
N LEU A 288 17.67 1.89 -7.52
CA LEU A 288 17.39 3.21 -8.07
C LEU A 288 17.24 4.27 -6.97
N LEU A 289 16.42 4.01 -5.95
CA LEU A 289 16.22 4.91 -4.81
C LEU A 289 17.55 5.16 -4.07
N ARG A 290 18.37 4.13 -3.88
CA ARG A 290 19.73 4.30 -3.30
C ARG A 290 20.64 5.19 -4.16
N ALA A 291 20.51 5.12 -5.48
CA ALA A 291 21.27 6.02 -6.37
C ALA A 291 20.77 7.47 -6.23
N TYR A 292 19.46 7.67 -6.03
CA TYR A 292 18.90 9.00 -5.78
C TYR A 292 19.41 9.59 -4.46
N ALA A 293 19.43 8.81 -3.38
CA ALA A 293 19.99 9.26 -2.09
C ALA A 293 21.46 9.70 -2.18
N LYS A 294 22.21 9.24 -3.20
CA LYS A 294 23.58 9.64 -3.48
C LYS A 294 23.69 10.84 -4.44
N GLY A 295 22.63 11.63 -4.58
CA GLY A 295 22.62 12.84 -5.41
C GLY A 295 22.44 12.58 -6.91
N LYS A 296 21.91 11.42 -7.31
CA LYS A 296 21.66 11.07 -8.73
C LYS A 296 20.19 11.18 -9.13
N ALA A 297 19.36 11.87 -8.35
CA ALA A 297 17.97 12.08 -8.68
C ALA A 297 17.84 13.10 -9.83
N PRO A 298 17.20 12.75 -10.96
CA PRO A 298 17.02 13.67 -12.08
C PRO A 298 15.80 14.60 -11.92
N GLY A 299 15.11 14.54 -10.79
CA GLY A 299 13.93 15.35 -10.47
C GLY A 299 13.94 15.79 -9.01
N ASN A 300 12.95 16.61 -8.65
CA ASN A 300 12.86 17.24 -7.33
C ASN A 300 11.70 16.71 -6.47
N PHE A 301 10.75 15.96 -7.04
CA PHE A 301 9.67 15.32 -6.30
C PHE A 301 9.45 13.88 -6.76
N ILE A 302 9.56 12.93 -5.84
CA ILE A 302 9.55 11.51 -6.15
C ILE A 302 8.38 10.83 -5.44
N GLU A 303 7.39 10.40 -6.21
CA GLU A 303 6.33 9.56 -5.68
C GLU A 303 6.80 8.11 -5.59
N VAL A 304 6.67 7.50 -4.40
CA VAL A 304 7.06 6.10 -4.19
C VAL A 304 5.89 5.29 -3.69
N MET A 305 5.50 4.26 -4.46
CA MET A 305 4.46 3.30 -4.09
C MET A 305 4.96 1.87 -4.17
N ALA A 306 4.61 1.03 -3.18
CA ALA A 306 5.06 -0.36 -3.13
C ALA A 306 4.38 -1.25 -4.17
N CYS A 307 3.14 -0.94 -4.53
CA CYS A 307 2.34 -1.72 -5.46
C CYS A 307 2.50 -1.23 -6.91
N GLU A 308 2.38 -2.13 -7.87
CA GLU A 308 2.37 -1.80 -9.29
C GLU A 308 1.14 -0.97 -9.65
N GLY A 309 1.35 0.19 -10.27
CA GLY A 309 0.25 1.09 -10.62
C GLY A 309 -0.44 1.80 -9.44
N GLY A 310 0.06 1.64 -8.20
CA GLY A 310 -0.48 2.28 -7.00
C GLY A 310 -1.41 1.38 -6.18
N CYS A 311 -2.20 2.00 -5.29
CA CYS A 311 -3.09 1.28 -4.37
C CYS A 311 -4.24 0.52 -5.06
N ILE A 312 -4.57 0.83 -6.32
CA ILE A 312 -5.59 0.10 -7.10
C ILE A 312 -5.23 -1.37 -7.32
N SER A 313 -3.96 -1.75 -7.13
CA SER A 313 -3.46 -3.12 -7.18
C SER A 313 -2.82 -3.55 -5.85
N GLY A 314 -3.33 -3.04 -4.75
CA GLY A 314 -2.89 -3.46 -3.41
C GLY A 314 -3.05 -4.97 -3.19
N PRO A 315 -2.31 -5.55 -2.24
CA PRO A 315 -2.24 -7.00 -2.06
C PRO A 315 -3.58 -7.65 -1.71
N SER A 316 -4.50 -6.92 -1.10
CA SER A 316 -5.85 -7.39 -0.76
C SER A 316 -6.94 -6.63 -1.55
N ALA A 317 -6.61 -6.30 -2.82
CA ALA A 317 -7.57 -5.80 -3.77
C ALA A 317 -8.41 -6.97 -4.33
N ARG A 318 -9.72 -6.76 -4.46
CA ARG A 318 -10.69 -7.74 -4.97
C ARG A 318 -10.42 -8.13 -6.43
N LEU A 319 -9.93 -7.18 -7.24
CA LEU A 319 -9.72 -7.34 -8.68
C LEU A 319 -8.23 -7.27 -9.04
N ASN A 320 -7.84 -7.91 -10.13
CA ASN A 320 -6.49 -7.78 -10.66
C ASN A 320 -6.23 -6.37 -11.22
N TYR A 321 -4.95 -6.02 -11.41
CA TYR A 321 -4.54 -4.69 -11.84
C TYR A 321 -5.21 -4.20 -13.11
N ALA A 322 -5.33 -5.05 -14.14
CA ALA A 322 -5.91 -4.67 -15.43
C ALA A 322 -7.40 -4.31 -15.31
N GLN A 323 -8.15 -5.10 -14.55
CA GLN A 323 -9.57 -4.84 -14.26
C GLN A 323 -9.73 -3.58 -13.41
N SER A 324 -8.97 -3.47 -12.31
CA SER A 324 -8.99 -2.31 -11.42
C SER A 324 -8.66 -1.02 -12.17
N GLN A 325 -7.64 -1.03 -13.04
CA GLN A 325 -7.26 0.12 -13.83
C GLN A 325 -8.38 0.58 -14.79
N LYS A 326 -9.06 -0.38 -15.44
CA LYS A 326 -10.17 -0.08 -16.35
C LYS A 326 -11.33 0.60 -15.62
N ILE A 327 -11.74 0.03 -14.48
CA ILE A 327 -12.84 0.58 -13.67
C ILE A 327 -12.45 1.95 -13.13
N PHE A 328 -11.23 2.08 -12.60
CA PHE A 328 -10.77 3.34 -12.03
C PHE A 328 -10.71 4.47 -13.07
N LYS A 329 -10.21 4.21 -14.29
CA LYS A 329 -10.23 5.20 -15.37
C LYS A 329 -11.64 5.68 -15.67
N LYS A 330 -12.60 4.75 -15.81
CA LYS A 330 -14.01 5.09 -16.01
C LYS A 330 -14.55 5.98 -14.88
N ALA A 331 -14.24 5.64 -13.62
CA ALA A 331 -14.67 6.40 -12.45
C ALA A 331 -14.03 7.80 -12.39
N MET A 332 -12.81 7.96 -12.95
CA MET A 332 -12.11 9.25 -13.06
C MET A 332 -12.50 10.07 -14.30
N GLY A 333 -13.39 9.56 -15.16
CA GLY A 333 -13.82 10.22 -16.38
C GLY A 333 -12.77 10.21 -17.53
N GLU A 334 -11.89 9.21 -17.52
CA GLU A 334 -10.79 8.99 -18.49
C GLU A 334 -11.10 7.91 -19.54
#